data_004e85d44697b655a071b3b65f797b5f
#
_entry.id   004e85d44697b655a071b3b65f797b5f
#
_cell.length_a   1.000
_cell.length_b   1.000
_cell.length_c   1.000
_cell.angle_alpha   90.00
_cell.angle_beta   90.00
_cell.angle_gamma   90.00
#
_symmetry.space_group_name_H-M   'P 1'
#
loop_
_entity.id
_entity.type
_entity.pdbx_description
1 polymer ?
#
loop_
_entity_poly.entity_id
_entity_poly.type
_entity_poly.pdbx_seq_one_letter_code
_entity_poly.pdbx_strand_id
1 'polypeptide(L)'
;MKPYRRISKSVVHKNPWWQYCRDQIELPSGKAGEYYYALTEGSSMVVPVADDGKLLLVRQYRYTGNRDSIEFPCGGLKEGMTYDENAKNELVEETGYLAERMEPVGDFNPCNGLLDEICRVYIARDLHHVGSRPDETECFELIPLTPDELDAFIQNGTIWDGMTLAAWAIAKPKLLSS
;
A
#
# COMPACT_ATOMS: atom_id res chain seq x y z
N MET A 1 -23.95 5.52 -15.27
CA MET A 1 -24.19 4.06 -15.33
C MET A 1 -25.10 3.67 -14.16
N LYS A 2 -26.04 2.71 -14.36
CA LYS A 2 -26.85 2.18 -13.27
C LYS A 2 -25.96 1.24 -12.42
N PRO A 3 -25.87 1.42 -11.09
CA PRO A 3 -25.04 0.58 -10.24
C PRO A 3 -25.59 -0.83 -10.07
N TYR A 4 -24.74 -1.78 -9.71
CA TYR A 4 -25.18 -3.07 -9.20
C TYR A 4 -25.81 -2.88 -7.81
N ARG A 5 -26.83 -3.66 -7.50
CA ARG A 5 -27.44 -3.67 -6.17
C ARG A 5 -27.09 -4.96 -5.46
N ARG A 6 -26.39 -4.88 -4.33
CA ARG A 6 -26.11 -6.05 -3.49
C ARG A 6 -27.43 -6.59 -2.90
N ILE A 7 -27.64 -7.88 -3.06
CA ILE A 7 -28.78 -8.62 -2.48
C ILE A 7 -28.34 -9.30 -1.18
N SER A 8 -27.20 -10.01 -1.21
CA SER A 8 -26.63 -10.65 -0.04
C SER A 8 -25.10 -10.76 -0.16
N LYS A 9 -24.41 -10.89 0.98
CA LYS A 9 -22.97 -11.13 1.08
C LYS A 9 -22.75 -12.47 1.78
N SER A 10 -21.80 -13.25 1.28
CA SER A 10 -21.30 -14.46 1.95
C SER A 10 -19.78 -14.49 1.93
N VAL A 11 -19.17 -14.89 3.07
CA VAL A 11 -17.74 -15.18 3.16
C VAL A 11 -17.55 -16.63 2.77
N VAL A 12 -16.78 -16.85 1.69
CA VAL A 12 -16.47 -18.20 1.18
C VAL A 12 -15.28 -18.80 1.91
N HIS A 13 -14.27 -17.96 2.20
CA HIS A 13 -13.08 -18.33 2.94
C HIS A 13 -12.53 -17.13 3.71
N LYS A 14 -11.93 -17.34 4.87
CA LYS A 14 -11.26 -16.33 5.69
C LYS A 14 -9.92 -16.85 6.16
N ASN A 15 -8.89 -15.99 6.11
CA ASN A 15 -7.59 -16.18 6.72
C ASN A 15 -7.22 -14.94 7.56
N PRO A 16 -6.06 -14.87 8.22
CA PRO A 16 -5.68 -13.70 9.05
C PRO A 16 -5.58 -12.37 8.29
N TRP A 17 -5.36 -12.38 6.98
CA TRP A 17 -5.05 -11.18 6.19
C TRP A 17 -6.21 -10.69 5.34
N TRP A 18 -7.09 -11.58 4.84
CA TRP A 18 -8.18 -11.22 3.93
C TRP A 18 -9.32 -12.25 3.93
N GLN A 19 -10.46 -11.86 3.38
CA GLN A 19 -11.62 -12.73 3.22
C GLN A 19 -11.96 -12.87 1.73
N TYR A 20 -12.23 -14.10 1.27
CA TYR A 20 -12.83 -14.33 -0.04
C TYR A 20 -14.34 -14.24 0.08
N CYS A 21 -14.94 -13.28 -0.61
CA CYS A 21 -16.35 -12.98 -0.54
C CYS A 21 -17.07 -13.31 -1.85
N ARG A 22 -18.34 -13.68 -1.72
CA ARG A 22 -19.30 -13.80 -2.82
C ARG A 22 -20.55 -13.02 -2.47
N ASP A 23 -20.89 -12.05 -3.31
CA ASP A 23 -22.14 -11.32 -3.23
C ASP A 23 -23.13 -11.82 -4.27
N GLN A 24 -24.42 -11.98 -3.90
CA GLN A 24 -25.49 -12.00 -4.87
C GLN A 24 -25.86 -10.55 -5.22
N ILE A 25 -25.97 -10.27 -6.50
CA ILE A 25 -26.22 -8.92 -7.00
C ILE A 25 -27.37 -8.90 -8.00
N GLU A 26 -28.04 -7.77 -8.11
CA GLU A 26 -28.91 -7.44 -9.23
C GLU A 26 -28.12 -6.59 -10.23
N LEU A 27 -28.04 -7.10 -11.45
CA LEU A 27 -27.40 -6.40 -12.57
C LEU A 27 -28.24 -5.19 -13.02
N PRO A 28 -27.66 -4.23 -13.75
CA PRO A 28 -28.41 -3.10 -14.32
C PRO A 28 -29.63 -3.49 -15.18
N SER A 29 -29.59 -4.70 -15.74
CA SER A 29 -30.68 -5.30 -16.51
C SER A 29 -31.84 -5.84 -15.67
N GLY A 30 -31.72 -5.87 -14.33
CA GLY A 30 -32.66 -6.50 -13.40
C GLY A 30 -32.45 -8.00 -13.21
N LYS A 31 -31.50 -8.62 -13.92
CA LYS A 31 -31.18 -10.05 -13.74
C LYS A 31 -30.32 -10.26 -12.50
N ALA A 32 -30.45 -11.44 -11.88
CA ALA A 32 -29.53 -11.86 -10.81
C ALA A 32 -28.16 -12.22 -11.38
N GLY A 33 -27.12 -11.94 -10.59
CA GLY A 33 -25.73 -12.27 -10.86
C GLY A 33 -24.94 -12.52 -9.57
N GLU A 34 -23.70 -12.87 -9.70
CA GLU A 34 -22.77 -13.04 -8.57
C GLU A 34 -21.52 -12.21 -8.80
N TYR A 35 -20.93 -11.68 -7.71
CA TYR A 35 -19.67 -10.97 -7.73
C TYR A 35 -18.73 -11.56 -6.68
N TYR A 36 -17.51 -11.85 -7.10
CA TYR A 36 -16.49 -12.47 -6.24
C TYR A 36 -15.33 -11.49 -6.06
N TYR A 37 -14.88 -11.32 -4.81
CA TYR A 37 -13.80 -10.38 -4.48
C TYR A 37 -13.09 -10.76 -3.18
N ALA A 38 -11.89 -10.24 -2.99
CA ALA A 38 -11.22 -10.27 -1.71
C ALA A 38 -11.51 -8.97 -0.93
N LEU A 39 -11.78 -9.13 0.36
CA LEU A 39 -12.00 -8.04 1.30
C LEU A 39 -10.83 -7.98 2.27
N THR A 40 -10.25 -6.79 2.44
CA THR A 40 -9.24 -6.46 3.46
C THR A 40 -9.75 -5.33 4.34
N GLU A 41 -9.01 -5.00 5.40
CA GLU A 41 -9.30 -3.82 6.23
C GLU A 41 -8.70 -2.53 5.61
N GLY A 42 -7.92 -2.64 4.55
CA GLY A 42 -7.18 -1.57 3.90
C GLY A 42 -5.68 -1.66 4.15
N SER A 43 -4.92 -0.68 3.66
CA SER A 43 -3.48 -0.59 3.86
C SER A 43 -3.00 0.86 3.96
N SER A 44 -1.82 1.06 4.55
CA SER A 44 -1.14 2.36 4.61
C SER A 44 0.21 2.25 3.94
N MET A 45 0.52 3.17 3.03
CA MET A 45 1.81 3.26 2.34
C MET A 45 2.46 4.60 2.63
N VAL A 46 3.74 4.58 2.94
CA VAL A 46 4.49 5.76 3.34
C VAL A 46 5.57 6.07 2.31
N VAL A 47 5.68 7.33 1.90
CA VAL A 47 6.76 7.90 1.10
C VAL A 47 7.67 8.69 2.05
N PRO A 48 8.72 8.08 2.63
CA PRO A 48 9.59 8.73 3.58
C PRO A 48 10.63 9.56 2.83
N VAL A 49 10.79 10.81 3.26
CA VAL A 49 11.73 11.78 2.67
C VAL A 49 12.78 12.13 3.72
N ALA A 50 14.02 11.73 3.48
CA ALA A 50 15.16 12.05 4.33
C ALA A 50 15.61 13.50 4.16
N ASP A 51 16.41 14.02 5.09
CA ASP A 51 16.88 15.41 5.09
C ASP A 51 17.74 15.77 3.85
N ASP A 52 18.40 14.78 3.26
CA ASP A 52 19.17 14.95 2.01
C ASP A 52 18.28 14.87 0.74
N GLY A 53 16.96 14.77 0.90
CA GLY A 53 15.98 14.71 -0.17
C GLY A 53 15.81 13.34 -0.80
N LYS A 54 16.51 12.31 -0.33
CA LYS A 54 16.29 10.92 -0.79
C LYS A 54 15.02 10.35 -0.21
N LEU A 55 14.43 9.45 -0.97
CA LEU A 55 13.29 8.63 -0.60
C LEU A 55 13.79 7.30 -0.04
N LEU A 56 13.22 6.86 1.08
CA LEU A 56 13.61 5.61 1.71
C LEU A 56 12.65 4.50 1.27
N LEU A 57 13.10 3.64 0.36
CA LEU A 57 12.39 2.44 -0.06
C LEU A 57 12.99 1.22 0.65
N VAL A 58 12.30 0.10 0.57
CA VAL A 58 12.76 -1.19 1.08
C VAL A 58 12.79 -2.22 -0.04
N ARG A 59 13.81 -3.10 -0.01
CA ARG A 59 13.85 -4.29 -0.85
C ARG A 59 13.40 -5.48 -0.03
N GLN A 60 12.47 -6.26 -0.56
CA GLN A 60 11.98 -7.49 0.02
C GLN A 60 11.73 -8.56 -1.05
N TYR A 61 11.74 -9.83 -0.67
CA TYR A 61 11.37 -10.92 -1.57
C TYR A 61 9.85 -11.09 -1.62
N ARG A 62 9.26 -11.06 -2.81
CA ARG A 62 7.84 -11.32 -3.04
C ARG A 62 7.62 -12.73 -3.55
N TYR A 63 7.11 -13.62 -2.68
CA TYR A 63 6.88 -15.03 -2.96
C TYR A 63 6.08 -15.26 -4.25
N THR A 64 4.97 -14.55 -4.45
CA THR A 64 4.11 -14.69 -5.64
C THR A 64 4.80 -14.23 -6.92
N GLY A 65 5.68 -13.23 -6.84
CA GLY A 65 6.50 -12.74 -7.94
C GLY A 65 7.78 -13.56 -8.18
N ASN A 66 8.16 -14.40 -7.20
CA ASN A 66 9.40 -15.20 -7.16
C ASN A 66 10.65 -14.36 -7.46
N ARG A 67 10.69 -13.13 -6.92
CA ARG A 67 11.81 -12.19 -7.09
C ARG A 67 11.76 -11.08 -6.04
N ASP A 68 12.89 -10.36 -5.92
CA ASP A 68 12.94 -9.16 -5.10
C ASP A 68 12.09 -8.04 -5.70
N SER A 69 11.57 -7.20 -4.82
CA SER A 69 10.81 -6.01 -5.13
C SER A 69 11.33 -4.84 -4.30
N ILE A 70 11.44 -3.67 -4.93
CA ILE A 70 11.78 -2.41 -4.25
C ILE A 70 10.49 -1.62 -4.14
N GLU A 71 10.10 -1.32 -2.91
CA GLU A 71 8.77 -0.80 -2.58
C GLU A 71 8.86 0.34 -1.56
N PHE A 72 7.87 1.21 -1.53
CA PHE A 72 7.66 2.07 -0.38
C PHE A 72 7.15 1.24 0.80
N PRO A 73 7.52 1.57 2.05
CA PRO A 73 6.99 0.91 3.25
C PRO A 73 5.47 0.87 3.24
N CYS A 74 4.90 -0.32 3.41
CA CYS A 74 3.47 -0.53 3.29
C CYS A 74 3.01 -1.80 3.99
N GLY A 75 1.97 -1.67 4.81
CA GLY A 75 1.33 -2.84 5.40
C GLY A 75 -0.17 -2.72 5.54
N GLY A 76 -0.79 -3.90 5.70
CA GLY A 76 -2.22 -4.03 5.91
C GLY A 76 -2.67 -3.42 7.23
N LEU A 77 -3.84 -2.78 7.21
CA LEU A 77 -4.43 -2.20 8.42
C LEU A 77 -4.76 -3.29 9.43
N LYS A 78 -4.17 -3.18 10.63
CA LYS A 78 -4.41 -4.11 11.74
C LYS A 78 -5.75 -3.76 12.43
N GLU A 79 -6.47 -4.77 12.90
CA GLU A 79 -7.77 -4.58 13.56
C GLU A 79 -7.69 -3.56 14.71
N GLY A 80 -8.56 -2.57 14.67
CA GLY A 80 -8.65 -1.50 15.68
C GLY A 80 -7.66 -0.35 15.49
N MET A 81 -6.77 -0.38 14.50
CA MET A 81 -5.88 0.73 14.17
C MET A 81 -6.51 1.67 13.14
N THR A 82 -6.14 2.94 13.25
CA THR A 82 -6.38 3.92 12.19
C THR A 82 -5.30 3.82 11.11
N TYR A 83 -5.56 4.35 9.92
CA TYR A 83 -4.57 4.44 8.85
C TYR A 83 -3.30 5.19 9.28
N ASP A 84 -3.45 6.25 10.08
CA ASP A 84 -2.33 7.07 10.58
C ASP A 84 -1.43 6.29 11.54
N GLU A 85 -2.02 5.52 12.45
CA GLU A 85 -1.29 4.65 13.38
C GLU A 85 -0.57 3.53 12.63
N ASN A 86 -1.26 2.89 11.68
CA ASN A 86 -0.67 1.84 10.85
C ASN A 86 0.51 2.38 10.04
N ALA A 87 0.37 3.53 9.37
CA ALA A 87 1.45 4.15 8.60
C ALA A 87 2.71 4.42 9.44
N LYS A 88 2.53 4.90 10.68
CA LYS A 88 3.65 5.12 11.62
C LYS A 88 4.34 3.82 12.01
N ASN A 89 3.57 2.77 12.26
CA ASN A 89 4.10 1.46 12.63
C ASN A 89 4.89 0.85 11.47
N GLU A 90 4.31 0.81 10.26
CA GLU A 90 4.95 0.26 9.08
C GLU A 90 6.27 0.98 8.74
N LEU A 91 6.29 2.32 8.86
CA LEU A 91 7.53 3.08 8.67
C LEU A 91 8.63 2.62 9.64
N VAL A 92 8.31 2.43 10.91
CA VAL A 92 9.30 1.97 11.90
C VAL A 92 9.65 0.50 11.70
N GLU A 93 8.67 -0.37 11.50
CA GLU A 93 8.87 -1.82 11.36
C GLU A 93 9.81 -2.12 10.17
N GLU A 94 9.54 -1.54 9.00
CA GLU A 94 10.28 -1.85 7.77
C GLU A 94 11.56 -1.02 7.58
N THR A 95 11.59 0.25 7.99
CA THR A 95 12.74 1.13 7.72
C THR A 95 13.59 1.44 8.94
N GLY A 96 13.06 1.29 10.14
CA GLY A 96 13.71 1.72 11.37
C GLY A 96 13.66 3.23 11.63
N TYR A 97 12.82 3.97 10.92
CA TYR A 97 12.68 5.41 11.09
C TYR A 97 11.31 5.80 11.66
N LEU A 98 11.32 6.76 12.56
CA LEU A 98 10.14 7.47 13.06
C LEU A 98 10.07 8.83 12.36
N ALA A 99 8.88 9.27 11.96
CA ALA A 99 8.66 10.59 11.39
C ALA A 99 7.97 11.52 12.39
N GLU A 100 8.44 12.76 12.51
CA GLU A 100 7.72 13.80 13.27
C GLU A 100 6.52 14.34 12.50
N ARG A 101 6.64 14.44 11.18
CA ARG A 101 5.56 14.87 10.28
C ARG A 101 5.15 13.75 9.36
N MET A 102 3.85 13.44 9.37
CA MET A 102 3.25 12.46 8.47
C MET A 102 1.93 13.03 7.95
N GLU A 103 1.86 13.25 6.64
CA GLU A 103 0.76 13.91 5.97
C GLU A 103 0.08 12.94 4.97
N PRO A 104 -1.24 12.70 5.08
CA PRO A 104 -1.95 11.94 4.06
C PRO A 104 -2.07 12.77 2.77
N VAL A 105 -1.70 12.18 1.63
CA VAL A 105 -1.65 12.88 0.34
C VAL A 105 -2.60 12.31 -0.71
N GLY A 106 -3.21 11.17 -0.45
CA GLY A 106 -4.21 10.58 -1.33
C GLY A 106 -4.47 9.12 -1.01
N ASP A 107 -5.45 8.58 -1.70
CA ASP A 107 -5.87 7.18 -1.58
C ASP A 107 -5.93 6.56 -2.97
N PHE A 108 -5.71 5.24 -3.06
CA PHE A 108 -5.98 4.47 -4.27
C PHE A 108 -6.51 3.07 -3.92
N ASN A 109 -7.11 2.40 -4.89
CA ASN A 109 -7.47 0.99 -4.78
C ASN A 109 -6.45 0.16 -5.59
N PRO A 110 -5.76 -0.81 -4.98
CA PRO A 110 -4.71 -1.60 -5.65
C PRO A 110 -5.23 -2.42 -6.83
N CYS A 111 -6.47 -2.93 -6.74
CA CYS A 111 -7.07 -3.73 -7.80
C CYS A 111 -8.61 -3.69 -7.70
N ASN A 112 -9.23 -2.58 -8.13
CA ASN A 112 -10.65 -2.28 -7.94
C ASN A 112 -11.65 -3.29 -8.55
N GLY A 113 -11.20 -4.17 -9.43
CA GLY A 113 -12.03 -5.25 -9.97
C GLY A 113 -12.00 -6.53 -9.13
N LEU A 114 -11.08 -6.64 -8.18
CA LEU A 114 -10.85 -7.86 -7.40
C LEU A 114 -10.80 -7.62 -5.89
N LEU A 115 -10.29 -6.45 -5.46
CA LEU A 115 -10.10 -6.12 -4.06
C LEU A 115 -11.05 -5.01 -3.63
N ASP A 116 -11.71 -5.23 -2.47
CA ASP A 116 -12.35 -4.16 -1.72
C ASP A 116 -11.33 -3.64 -0.69
N GLU A 117 -10.39 -2.85 -1.19
CA GLU A 117 -9.27 -2.30 -0.43
C GLU A 117 -9.05 -0.84 -0.77
N ILE A 118 -8.76 -0.03 0.24
CA ILE A 118 -8.20 1.31 0.06
C ILE A 118 -6.80 1.33 0.65
N CYS A 119 -5.82 1.74 -0.16
CA CYS A 119 -4.48 2.07 0.31
C CYS A 119 -4.36 3.58 0.47
N ARG A 120 -4.06 4.03 1.70
CA ARG A 120 -3.82 5.45 1.99
C ARG A 120 -2.34 5.77 1.92
N VAL A 121 -2.00 6.81 1.15
CA VAL A 121 -0.61 7.24 0.92
C VAL A 121 -0.28 8.42 1.81
N TYR A 122 0.88 8.34 2.45
CA TYR A 122 1.44 9.39 3.31
C TYR A 122 2.79 9.86 2.80
N ILE A 123 3.11 11.14 3.00
CA ILE A 123 4.48 11.64 2.94
C ILE A 123 4.97 11.80 4.39
N ALA A 124 6.13 11.21 4.69
CA ALA A 124 6.78 11.31 5.99
C ALA A 124 8.06 12.15 5.89
N ARG A 125 8.27 13.06 6.85
CA ARG A 125 9.43 13.97 6.92
C ARG A 125 9.94 14.06 8.35
N ASP A 126 11.11 14.68 8.52
CA ASP A 126 11.79 14.83 9.81
C ASP A 126 11.99 13.45 10.44
N LEU A 127 12.77 12.63 9.73
CA LEU A 127 12.97 11.22 10.03
C LEU A 127 14.07 11.03 11.07
N HIS A 128 13.77 10.25 12.13
CA HIS A 128 14.73 9.88 13.17
C HIS A 128 14.92 8.37 13.21
N HIS A 129 16.17 7.91 13.10
CA HIS A 129 16.46 6.47 13.16
C HIS A 129 16.30 5.94 14.58
N VAL A 130 15.44 4.94 14.75
CA VAL A 130 15.12 4.30 16.04
C VAL A 130 15.38 2.79 16.04
N GLY A 131 15.82 2.24 14.92
CA GLY A 131 16.00 0.80 14.69
C GLY A 131 14.75 0.11 14.15
N SER A 132 14.94 -0.75 13.17
CA SER A 132 13.85 -1.55 12.57
C SER A 132 13.40 -2.68 13.51
N ARG A 133 12.14 -3.10 13.38
CA ARG A 133 11.54 -4.19 14.14
C ARG A 133 10.66 -5.05 13.23
N PRO A 134 11.25 -5.66 12.17
CA PRO A 134 10.49 -6.50 11.26
C PRO A 134 9.94 -7.74 11.99
N ASP A 135 8.85 -8.28 11.49
CA ASP A 135 8.34 -9.57 11.93
C ASP A 135 9.35 -10.68 11.57
N GLU A 136 9.30 -11.82 12.29
CA GLU A 136 10.25 -12.95 12.11
C GLU A 136 10.32 -13.49 10.66
N THR A 137 9.28 -13.26 9.88
CA THR A 137 9.18 -13.72 8.48
C THR A 137 9.61 -12.67 7.46
N GLU A 138 9.96 -11.46 7.93
CA GLU A 138 10.24 -10.31 7.08
C GLU A 138 11.74 -9.96 7.13
N CYS A 139 12.29 -9.67 5.96
CA CYS A 139 13.67 -9.24 5.81
C CYS A 139 13.69 -8.06 4.82
N PHE A 140 14.02 -6.89 5.34
CA PHE A 140 14.06 -5.66 4.55
C PHE A 140 15.50 -5.15 4.42
N GLU A 141 15.84 -4.73 3.20
CA GLU A 141 17.05 -3.95 2.93
C GLU A 141 16.63 -2.52 2.57
N LEU A 142 17.14 -1.53 3.30
CA LEU A 142 16.83 -0.13 3.03
C LEU A 142 17.51 0.35 1.75
N ILE A 143 16.75 0.93 0.84
CA ILE A 143 17.19 1.41 -0.47
C ILE A 143 16.88 2.92 -0.58
N PRO A 144 17.82 3.79 -0.22
CA PRO A 144 17.65 5.23 -0.41
C PRO A 144 17.87 5.61 -1.88
N LEU A 145 16.88 6.27 -2.48
CA LEU A 145 16.91 6.73 -3.88
C LEU A 145 16.58 8.22 -3.96
N THR A 146 17.25 8.93 -4.85
CA THR A 146 16.79 10.25 -5.27
C THR A 146 15.49 10.11 -6.10
N PRO A 147 14.66 11.16 -6.22
CA PRO A 147 13.48 11.15 -7.10
C PRO A 147 13.79 10.75 -8.54
N ASP A 148 14.94 11.20 -9.09
CA ASP A 148 15.36 10.89 -10.46
C ASP A 148 15.78 9.42 -10.60
N GLU A 149 16.46 8.85 -9.61
CA GLU A 149 16.80 7.42 -9.57
C GLU A 149 15.55 6.55 -9.47
N LEU A 150 14.58 6.97 -8.66
CA LEU A 150 13.28 6.28 -8.56
C LEU A 150 12.56 6.27 -9.91
N ASP A 151 12.49 7.42 -10.59
CA ASP A 151 11.89 7.50 -11.92
C ASP A 151 12.62 6.59 -12.92
N ALA A 152 13.96 6.58 -12.92
CA ALA A 152 14.75 5.72 -13.79
C ALA A 152 14.50 4.21 -13.49
N PHE A 153 14.37 3.82 -12.21
CA PHE A 153 14.08 2.45 -11.80
C PHE A 153 12.66 2.01 -12.18
N ILE A 154 11.70 2.94 -12.17
CA ILE A 154 10.35 2.69 -12.68
C ILE A 154 10.39 2.48 -14.20
N GLN A 155 11.06 3.39 -14.94
CA GLN A 155 11.09 3.34 -16.41
C GLN A 155 11.79 2.08 -16.96
N ASN A 156 12.83 1.60 -16.29
CA ASN A 156 13.58 0.41 -16.70
C ASN A 156 13.00 -0.91 -16.14
N GLY A 157 11.92 -0.86 -15.32
CA GLY A 157 11.26 -2.02 -14.74
C GLY A 157 11.96 -2.64 -13.52
N THR A 158 12.98 -1.99 -12.96
CA THR A 158 13.61 -2.40 -11.68
C THR A 158 12.59 -2.31 -10.55
N ILE A 159 11.83 -1.20 -10.49
CA ILE A 159 10.64 -1.08 -9.64
C ILE A 159 9.44 -1.48 -10.48
N TRP A 160 8.79 -2.56 -10.07
CA TRP A 160 7.67 -3.18 -10.79
C TRP A 160 6.41 -3.33 -9.93
N ASP A 161 6.49 -3.01 -8.64
CA ASP A 161 5.34 -3.04 -7.73
C ASP A 161 4.32 -1.95 -8.07
N GLY A 162 3.09 -2.37 -8.39
CA GLY A 162 2.02 -1.46 -8.81
C GLY A 162 1.59 -0.48 -7.72
N MET A 163 1.67 -0.87 -6.45
CA MET A 163 1.31 0.01 -5.33
C MET A 163 2.34 1.14 -5.17
N THR A 164 3.63 0.83 -5.27
CA THR A 164 4.72 1.81 -5.28
C THR A 164 4.59 2.79 -6.44
N LEU A 165 4.24 2.31 -7.66
CA LEU A 165 4.00 3.17 -8.82
C LEU A 165 2.84 4.13 -8.58
N ALA A 166 1.72 3.64 -8.01
CA ALA A 166 0.55 4.46 -7.69
C ALA A 166 0.87 5.51 -6.61
N ALA A 167 1.53 5.09 -5.53
CA ALA A 167 1.94 5.99 -4.46
C ALA A 167 2.89 7.08 -4.95
N TRP A 168 3.85 6.75 -5.81
CA TRP A 168 4.75 7.73 -6.42
C TRP A 168 3.99 8.72 -7.31
N ALA A 169 3.06 8.26 -8.12
CA ALA A 169 2.24 9.13 -8.95
C ALA A 169 1.42 10.15 -8.13
N ILE A 170 0.97 9.76 -6.91
CA ILE A 170 0.23 10.63 -5.99
C ILE A 170 1.17 11.60 -5.26
N ALA A 171 2.29 11.09 -4.74
CA ALA A 171 3.19 11.85 -3.87
C ALA A 171 4.11 12.83 -4.63
N LYS A 172 4.62 12.43 -5.81
CA LYS A 172 5.60 13.21 -6.58
C LYS A 172 5.17 14.66 -6.83
N PRO A 173 3.95 14.99 -7.28
CA PRO A 173 3.53 16.37 -7.50
C PRO A 173 3.54 17.23 -6.22
N LYS A 174 3.28 16.58 -5.07
CA LYS A 174 3.30 17.25 -3.76
C LYS A 174 4.73 17.57 -3.29
N LEU A 175 5.68 16.70 -3.62
CA LEU A 175 7.10 16.89 -3.29
C LEU A 175 7.76 17.98 -4.14
N LEU A 176 7.38 18.10 -5.41
CA LEU A 176 7.96 19.07 -6.33
C LEU A 176 7.32 20.48 -6.22
N SER A 177 6.20 20.61 -5.50
CA SER A 177 5.49 21.89 -5.30
C SER A 177 5.85 22.58 -3.98
N SER A 178 6.78 21.99 -3.20
CA SER A 178 7.14 22.44 -1.84
C SER A 178 8.38 23.32 -1.82
#